data_d4c14665e8e5b67caf9fcfaf03dcf5e0
#
_entry.id   d4c14665e8e5b67caf9fcfaf03dcf5e0
#
_cell.length_a   1.000
_cell.length_b   1.000
_cell.length_c   1.000
_cell.angle_alpha   90.00
_cell.angle_beta   90.00
_cell.angle_gamma   90.00
#
_symmetry.space_group_name_H-M   'P 1'
#
loop_
_entity.id
_entity.type
_entity.pdbx_description
1 polymer ?
#
loop_
_entity_poly.entity_id
_entity_poly.type
_entity_poly.pdbx_seq_one_letter_code
_entity_poly.pdbx_strand_id
1 'polypeptide(L)'
;MMTLNSYLSIVTLNVNGLNDPIKRCRVSGWIKKQDPSICCLQETKDTSSPKMKGWRTIYHSNGPQKKAGVAILISDELKFIPKTVVRDEEGYSIILKASIQQEDLTIMNIYAP
;
A
#
# COMPACT_ATOMS: atom_id res chain seq x y z
N MET A 1 12.02 -1.38 7.44
CA MET A 1 11.04 -0.30 7.69
C MET A 1 11.76 1.04 7.76
N MET A 2 11.17 2.06 7.18
CA MET A 2 11.71 3.42 7.17
C MET A 2 10.88 4.31 8.08
N THR A 3 11.53 5.16 8.86
CA THR A 3 10.85 6.18 9.67
C THR A 3 11.12 7.54 9.05
N LEU A 4 10.07 8.26 8.61
CA LEU A 4 10.18 9.57 7.96
C LEU A 4 10.39 10.69 8.98
N ASN A 5 9.76 10.54 10.12
CA ASN A 5 9.95 11.42 11.29
C ASN A 5 9.56 10.60 12.52
N SER A 6 9.46 11.22 13.68
CA SER A 6 9.14 10.49 14.92
C SER A 6 7.71 9.90 14.93
N TYR A 7 6.87 10.23 13.93
CA TYR A 7 5.45 9.84 13.90
C TYR A 7 5.08 8.89 12.78
N LEU A 8 5.83 8.85 11.68
CA LEU A 8 5.47 8.09 10.51
C LEU A 8 6.49 7.00 10.21
N SER A 9 5.99 5.81 9.93
CA SER A 9 6.81 4.69 9.46
C SER A 9 6.23 4.12 8.18
N ILE A 10 7.09 3.74 7.25
CA ILE A 10 6.71 3.15 5.98
C ILE A 10 7.36 1.79 5.83
N VAL A 11 6.54 0.81 5.49
CA VAL A 11 6.99 -0.52 5.07
C VAL A 11 6.72 -0.66 3.58
N THR A 12 7.67 -1.21 2.85
CA THR A 12 7.47 -1.58 1.46
C THR A 12 7.76 -3.07 1.31
N LEU A 13 6.90 -3.76 0.58
CA LEU A 13 6.95 -5.22 0.50
C LEU A 13 6.48 -5.70 -0.87
N ASN A 14 7.32 -6.46 -1.56
CA ASN A 14 6.90 -7.19 -2.75
C ASN A 14 6.28 -8.50 -2.30
N VAL A 15 4.99 -8.70 -2.56
CA VAL A 15 4.25 -9.84 -2.03
C VAL A 15 4.11 -10.99 -3.03
N ASN A 16 4.49 -10.77 -4.30
CA ASN A 16 4.45 -11.79 -5.33
C ASN A 16 3.12 -12.56 -5.39
N GLY A 17 2.02 -11.80 -5.40
CA GLY A 17 0.67 -12.35 -5.48
C GLY A 17 0.02 -12.56 -4.12
N LEU A 18 -1.25 -12.19 -4.03
CA LEU A 18 -2.05 -12.29 -2.81
C LEU A 18 -3.33 -13.12 -3.01
N ASN A 19 -3.38 -13.95 -4.06
CA ASN A 19 -4.56 -14.79 -4.31
C ASN A 19 -4.66 -15.99 -3.37
N ASP A 20 -3.54 -16.43 -2.81
CA ASP A 20 -3.51 -17.54 -1.87
C ASP A 20 -3.94 -17.08 -0.48
N PRO A 21 -5.01 -17.64 0.10
CA PRO A 21 -5.47 -17.24 1.44
C PRO A 21 -4.43 -17.41 2.54
N ILE A 22 -3.61 -18.46 2.47
CA ILE A 22 -2.56 -18.69 3.46
C ILE A 22 -1.51 -17.60 3.39
N LYS A 23 -1.11 -17.22 2.19
CA LYS A 23 -0.14 -16.15 1.98
C LYS A 23 -0.68 -14.81 2.44
N ARG A 24 -1.95 -14.50 2.13
CA ARG A 24 -2.60 -13.28 2.63
C ARG A 24 -2.57 -13.21 4.14
N CYS A 25 -2.85 -14.32 4.80
CA CYS A 25 -2.83 -14.39 6.26
C CYS A 25 -1.44 -14.12 6.82
N ARG A 26 -0.40 -14.69 6.20
CA ARG A 26 0.99 -14.50 6.62
C ARG A 26 1.44 -13.05 6.43
N VAL A 27 1.13 -12.45 5.28
CA VAL A 27 1.48 -11.07 5.00
C VAL A 27 0.75 -10.13 5.96
N SER A 28 -0.54 -10.34 6.16
CA SER A 28 -1.34 -9.56 7.09
C SER A 28 -0.79 -9.64 8.52
N GLY A 29 -0.44 -10.84 8.97
CA GLY A 29 0.14 -11.04 10.30
C GLY A 29 1.46 -10.31 10.47
N TRP A 30 2.32 -10.35 9.45
CA TRP A 30 3.61 -9.66 9.48
C TRP A 30 3.42 -8.14 9.53
N ILE A 31 2.50 -7.60 8.70
CA ILE A 31 2.21 -6.16 8.69
C ILE A 31 1.68 -5.71 10.05
N LYS A 32 0.75 -6.46 10.64
CA LYS A 32 0.21 -6.14 11.96
C LYS A 32 1.29 -6.13 13.03
N LYS A 33 2.24 -7.05 12.94
CA LYS A 33 3.36 -7.12 13.88
C LYS A 33 4.28 -5.93 13.75
N GLN A 34 4.56 -5.47 12.53
CA GLN A 34 5.38 -4.29 12.28
C GLN A 34 4.64 -3.00 12.63
N ASP A 35 3.33 -3.02 12.54
CA ASP A 35 2.44 -1.89 12.82
C ASP A 35 2.86 -0.59 12.12
N PRO A 36 3.04 -0.60 10.79
CA PRO A 36 3.48 0.59 10.08
C PRO A 36 2.36 1.62 9.94
N SER A 37 2.74 2.89 9.79
CA SER A 37 1.79 3.95 9.43
C SER A 37 1.29 3.77 8.01
N ILE A 38 2.20 3.41 7.11
CA ILE A 38 1.93 3.28 5.67
C ILE A 38 2.60 2.00 5.20
N CYS A 39 1.86 1.22 4.40
CA CYS A 39 2.39 0.00 3.80
C CYS A 39 2.23 0.06 2.28
N CYS A 40 3.33 -0.03 1.57
CA CYS A 40 3.34 -0.08 0.11
C CYS A 40 3.58 -1.52 -0.34
N LEU A 41 2.62 -2.09 -1.06
CA LEU A 41 2.71 -3.44 -1.58
C LEU A 41 2.95 -3.44 -3.08
N GLN A 42 3.82 -4.32 -3.56
CA GLN A 42 4.07 -4.52 -4.98
C GLN A 42 3.75 -5.96 -5.38
N GLU A 43 3.41 -6.15 -6.64
CA GLU A 43 3.04 -7.45 -7.22
C GLU A 43 1.88 -8.11 -6.47
N THR A 44 0.84 -7.35 -6.19
CA THR A 44 -0.36 -7.91 -5.54
C THR A 44 -1.04 -8.97 -6.39
N LYS A 45 -1.03 -8.79 -7.72
CA LYS A 45 -1.56 -9.76 -8.69
C LYS A 45 -2.98 -10.24 -8.37
N ASP A 46 -3.78 -9.35 -7.83
CA ASP A 46 -5.12 -9.64 -7.36
C ASP A 46 -6.10 -8.67 -8.01
N THR A 47 -7.31 -9.14 -8.32
CA THR A 47 -8.36 -8.30 -8.88
C THR A 47 -9.14 -7.53 -7.83
N SER A 48 -9.09 -7.97 -6.58
CA SER A 48 -9.75 -7.29 -5.47
C SER A 48 -8.76 -6.43 -4.69
N SER A 49 -9.25 -5.35 -4.08
CA SER A 49 -8.42 -4.56 -3.17
C SER A 49 -8.00 -5.39 -1.98
N PRO A 50 -6.72 -5.35 -1.60
CA PRO A 50 -6.30 -5.97 -0.34
C PRO A 50 -7.07 -5.34 0.82
N LYS A 51 -7.58 -6.18 1.73
CA LYS A 51 -8.31 -5.72 2.91
C LYS A 51 -7.62 -6.23 4.15
N MET A 52 -7.40 -5.33 5.11
CA MET A 52 -6.77 -5.68 6.36
C MET A 52 -7.33 -4.80 7.48
N LYS A 53 -7.76 -5.43 8.56
CA LYS A 53 -8.31 -4.72 9.71
C LYS A 53 -7.24 -3.81 10.32
N GLY A 54 -7.58 -2.54 10.54
CA GLY A 54 -6.67 -1.53 11.08
C GLY A 54 -5.99 -0.68 10.03
N TRP A 55 -6.06 -1.07 8.78
CA TRP A 55 -5.52 -0.30 7.65
C TRP A 55 -6.56 -0.17 6.56
N ARG A 56 -6.62 1.00 5.93
CA ARG A 56 -7.46 1.22 4.76
C ARG A 56 -6.64 0.96 3.51
N THR A 57 -7.16 0.14 2.60
CA THR A 57 -6.62 0.06 1.25
C THR A 57 -7.21 1.21 0.48
N ILE A 58 -6.50 2.30 0.43
CA ILE A 58 -7.04 3.51 -0.14
C ILE A 58 -6.77 3.55 -1.63
N TYR A 59 -5.62 3.04 -2.05
CA TYR A 59 -5.19 3.17 -3.42
C TYR A 59 -4.66 1.85 -3.92
N HIS A 60 -5.30 1.39 -4.97
CA HIS A 60 -5.04 0.09 -5.54
C HIS A 60 -5.01 0.24 -7.06
N SER A 61 -4.00 -0.31 -7.70
CA SER A 61 -3.91 -0.38 -9.14
C SER A 61 -3.55 -1.80 -9.54
N ASN A 62 -4.41 -2.44 -10.34
CA ASN A 62 -4.19 -3.76 -10.91
C ASN A 62 -3.93 -3.63 -12.39
N GLY A 63 -2.94 -4.30 -12.90
CA GLY A 63 -2.75 -4.43 -14.32
C GLY A 63 -3.85 -5.29 -14.94
N PRO A 64 -4.06 -5.19 -16.28
CA PRO A 64 -5.17 -5.85 -16.96
C PRO A 64 -5.12 -7.37 -16.95
N GLN A 65 -4.00 -7.98 -16.68
CA GLN A 65 -3.84 -9.44 -16.73
C GLN A 65 -3.37 -10.04 -15.41
N LYS A 66 -3.59 -9.38 -14.30
CA LYS A 66 -3.14 -9.84 -12.98
C LYS A 66 -1.63 -10.11 -12.91
N LYS A 67 -0.84 -9.42 -13.74
CA LYS A 67 0.60 -9.62 -13.80
C LYS A 67 1.36 -8.68 -12.88
N ALA A 68 0.72 -7.64 -12.44
CA ALA A 68 1.33 -6.60 -11.62
C ALA A 68 0.40 -6.28 -10.46
N GLY A 69 0.32 -5.06 -10.09
CA GLY A 69 -0.54 -4.59 -9.02
C GLY A 69 0.27 -3.99 -7.91
N VAL A 70 -0.13 -2.78 -7.53
CA VAL A 70 0.47 -2.07 -6.40
C VAL A 70 -0.65 -1.56 -5.52
N ALA A 71 -0.39 -1.46 -4.23
CA ALA A 71 -1.38 -0.97 -3.28
C ALA A 71 -0.71 -0.13 -2.22
N ILE A 72 -1.44 0.83 -1.69
CA ILE A 72 -1.02 1.62 -0.52
C ILE A 72 -2.05 1.42 0.57
N LEU A 73 -1.60 0.94 1.71
CA LEU A 73 -2.40 0.79 2.91
C LEU A 73 -2.04 1.89 3.89
N ILE A 74 -3.03 2.56 4.42
CA ILE A 74 -2.85 3.63 5.40
C ILE A 74 -3.47 3.20 6.73
N SER A 75 -2.71 3.30 7.81
CA SER A 75 -3.21 2.98 9.15
C SER A 75 -4.43 3.82 9.49
N ASP A 76 -5.45 3.20 10.09
CA ASP A 76 -6.64 3.91 10.55
C ASP A 76 -6.35 4.92 11.65
N GLU A 77 -5.21 4.81 12.31
CA GLU A 77 -4.80 5.72 13.38
C GLU A 77 -4.27 7.06 12.85
N LEU A 78 -3.99 7.15 11.55
CA LEU A 78 -3.46 8.38 10.97
C LEU A 78 -4.56 9.37 10.61
N LYS A 79 -4.28 10.65 10.86
CA LYS A 79 -5.09 11.73 10.32
C LYS A 79 -4.67 11.95 8.87
N PHE A 80 -5.50 11.47 7.95
CA PHE A 80 -5.15 11.37 6.54
C PHE A 80 -6.20 12.09 5.69
N ILE A 81 -5.73 12.98 4.82
CA ILE A 81 -6.59 13.70 3.86
C ILE A 81 -6.00 13.53 2.47
N PRO A 82 -6.64 12.75 1.59
CA PRO A 82 -6.13 12.55 0.23
C PRO A 82 -6.35 13.81 -0.60
N LYS A 83 -5.41 14.11 -1.49
CA LYS A 83 -5.51 15.24 -2.43
C LYS A 83 -5.57 14.79 -3.87
N THR A 84 -4.62 13.96 -4.31
CA THR A 84 -4.50 13.53 -5.70
C THR A 84 -3.98 12.11 -5.76
N VAL A 85 -4.54 11.32 -6.66
CA VAL A 85 -4.08 9.95 -6.92
C VAL A 85 -3.85 9.80 -8.42
N VAL A 86 -2.67 9.32 -8.80
CA VAL A 86 -2.37 8.97 -10.18
C VAL A 86 -2.05 7.47 -10.23
N ARG A 87 -2.85 6.72 -11.00
CA ARG A 87 -2.70 5.29 -11.17
C ARG A 87 -2.19 4.98 -12.56
N ASP A 88 -1.22 4.07 -12.62
CA ASP A 88 -0.79 3.50 -13.88
C ASP A 88 -1.78 2.42 -14.34
N GLU A 89 -2.20 2.47 -15.60
CA GLU A 89 -3.15 1.51 -16.16
C GLU A 89 -2.62 0.08 -16.16
N GLU A 90 -1.32 -0.09 -16.24
CA GLU A 90 -0.71 -1.41 -16.25
C GLU A 90 -0.43 -1.96 -14.84
N GLY A 91 -0.71 -1.19 -13.81
CA GLY A 91 -0.59 -1.65 -12.43
C GLY A 91 0.82 -1.60 -11.88
N TYR A 92 1.73 -0.81 -12.44
CA TYR A 92 3.10 -0.72 -11.98
C TYR A 92 3.36 0.43 -11.01
N SER A 93 2.44 1.37 -10.91
CA SER A 93 2.67 2.50 -10.01
C SER A 93 1.39 3.16 -9.51
N ILE A 94 1.50 3.74 -8.33
CA ILE A 94 0.52 4.69 -7.78
C ILE A 94 1.32 5.85 -7.20
N ILE A 95 0.87 7.05 -7.51
CA ILE A 95 1.39 8.26 -6.87
C ILE A 95 0.27 8.89 -6.08
N LEU A 96 0.45 9.03 -4.78
CA LEU A 96 -0.52 9.58 -3.87
C LEU A 96 0.02 10.88 -3.27
N LYS A 97 -0.72 11.96 -3.48
CA LYS A 97 -0.49 13.22 -2.76
C LYS A 97 -1.55 13.37 -1.69
N ALA A 98 -1.12 13.60 -0.47
CA ALA A 98 -2.02 13.67 0.68
C ALA A 98 -1.44 14.54 1.78
N SER A 99 -2.32 14.99 2.67
CA SER A 99 -1.92 15.54 3.96
C SER A 99 -1.99 14.43 4.99
N ILE A 100 -0.89 14.16 5.67
CA ILE A 100 -0.79 13.13 6.69
C ILE A 100 -0.22 13.76 7.95
N GLN A 101 -0.97 13.71 9.05
CA GLN A 101 -0.56 14.35 10.30
C GLN A 101 -0.22 15.83 10.08
N GLN A 102 -1.03 16.53 9.27
CA GLN A 102 -0.91 17.95 8.93
C GLN A 102 0.30 18.31 8.06
N GLU A 103 1.00 17.32 7.52
CA GLU A 103 2.10 17.53 6.59
C GLU A 103 1.72 17.06 5.19
N ASP A 104 2.07 17.85 4.17
CA ASP A 104 1.85 17.46 2.78
C ASP A 104 2.93 16.50 2.34
N LEU A 105 2.52 15.32 1.91
CA LEU A 105 3.42 14.25 1.48
C LEU A 105 3.02 13.72 0.12
N THR A 106 4.03 13.29 -0.63
CA THR A 106 3.83 12.51 -1.86
C THR A 106 4.41 11.13 -1.66
N ILE A 107 3.57 10.11 -1.83
CA ILE A 107 3.98 8.72 -1.72
C ILE A 107 3.95 8.13 -3.12
N MET A 108 5.09 7.57 -3.54
CA MET A 108 5.21 6.90 -4.82
C MET A 108 5.46 5.42 -4.56
N ASN A 109 4.55 4.57 -5.02
CA ASN A 109 4.70 3.13 -4.92
C ASN A 109 4.89 2.59 -6.34
N ILE A 110 6.11 2.20 -6.66
CA ILE A 110 6.50 1.81 -8.00
C ILE A 110 7.11 0.41 -7.97
N TYR A 111 6.62 -0.43 -8.88
CA TYR A 111 7.23 -1.73 -9.15
C TYR A 111 7.81 -1.72 -10.56
N ALA A 112 9.10 -1.99 -10.68
CA ALA A 112 9.77 -2.15 -11.96
C ALA A 112 9.99 -3.65 -12.22
N PRO A 113 9.34 -4.22 -13.25
CA PRO A 113 9.51 -5.63 -13.55
C PRO A 113 10.93 -5.97 -14.04
#